data_6fd1dec01e4f26533f18fd7b6db71946
#
_entry.id   6fd1dec01e4f26533f18fd7b6db71946
#
_cell.length_a   1.000
_cell.length_b   1.000
_cell.length_c   1.000
_cell.angle_alpha   90.00
_cell.angle_beta   90.00
_cell.angle_gamma   90.00
#
_symmetry.space_group_name_H-M   'P 1'
#
loop_
_entity.id
_entity.type
_entity.pdbx_description
1 polymer ?
#
loop_
_entity_poly.entity_id
_entity_poly.type
_entity_poly.pdbx_seq_one_letter_code
_entity_poly.pdbx_strand_id
1 'polypeptide(L)'
;MLNVKTKLGWDKIKGITVIADQDIKRGDYVTIFDPDYDLIFEKTYIDHMPEAQRHYVQNMTYEYEFGVGYRYILPFGQEPDMNHDPNPNVDEYGKASRNIQSGEELTCDYVLMDSRCVVGAEPWLV
;
A
#
# COMPACT_ATOMS: atom_id res chain seq x y z
N MET A 1 -7.33 -2.81 0.47
CA MET A 1 -8.39 -1.92 -0.03
C MET A 1 -8.62 -0.78 0.95
N LEU A 2 -8.79 0.43 0.45
CA LEU A 2 -9.08 1.57 1.31
C LEU A 2 -10.48 1.47 1.93
N ASN A 3 -10.56 1.78 3.21
CA ASN A 3 -11.78 1.73 4.02
C ASN A 3 -12.33 3.13 4.36
N VAL A 4 -11.75 4.15 3.76
CA VAL A 4 -12.11 5.56 3.95
C VAL A 4 -12.22 6.25 2.61
N LYS A 5 -12.89 7.38 2.57
CA LYS A 5 -12.97 8.18 1.36
C LYS A 5 -11.61 8.80 1.05
N THR A 6 -11.18 8.68 -0.19
CA THR A 6 -9.91 9.21 -0.66
C THR A 6 -10.08 9.87 -2.01
N LYS A 7 -9.12 10.69 -2.37
CA LYS A 7 -8.94 11.24 -3.72
C LYS A 7 -7.47 11.19 -4.08
N LEU A 8 -7.17 11.19 -5.36
CA LEU A 8 -5.80 11.31 -5.83
C LEU A 8 -5.36 12.78 -5.84
N GLY A 9 -4.14 13.00 -5.44
CA GLY A 9 -3.46 14.26 -5.54
C GLY A 9 -2.16 14.12 -6.32
N TRP A 10 -1.44 15.20 -6.42
CA TRP A 10 -0.14 15.24 -7.08
C TRP A 10 0.86 16.00 -6.22
N ASP A 11 2.02 15.40 -6.03
CA ASP A 11 3.17 16.00 -5.39
C ASP A 11 4.30 16.15 -6.40
N LYS A 12 4.98 17.28 -6.37
CA LYS A 12 6.06 17.59 -7.32
C LYS A 12 7.21 16.58 -7.25
N ILE A 13 7.47 16.01 -6.08
CA ILE A 13 8.59 15.10 -5.86
C ILE A 13 8.12 13.65 -5.92
N LYS A 14 6.99 13.34 -5.26
CA LYS A 14 6.48 11.97 -5.11
C LYS A 14 5.63 11.50 -6.29
N GLY A 15 5.07 12.42 -7.08
CA GLY A 15 4.09 12.11 -8.11
C GLY A 15 2.68 11.95 -7.56
N ILE A 16 2.02 10.85 -7.89
CA ILE A 16 0.66 10.57 -7.40
C ILE A 16 0.67 10.38 -5.88
N THR A 17 -0.32 10.99 -5.22
CA THR A 17 -0.55 10.87 -3.78
C THR A 17 -1.98 10.43 -3.51
N VAL A 18 -2.20 9.75 -2.40
CA VAL A 18 -3.54 9.41 -1.90
C VAL A 18 -3.88 10.36 -0.78
N ILE A 19 -4.95 11.12 -0.95
CA ILE A 19 -5.37 12.16 -0.03
C ILE A 19 -6.63 11.72 0.71
N ALA A 20 -6.65 11.88 2.04
CA ALA A 20 -7.86 11.66 2.82
C ALA A 20 -8.96 12.66 2.40
N ASP A 21 -10.14 12.14 2.07
CA ASP A 21 -11.30 12.96 1.72
C ASP A 21 -12.38 12.90 2.81
N GLN A 22 -11.95 12.67 4.02
CA GLN A 22 -12.71 12.72 5.27
C GLN A 22 -11.75 12.83 6.44
N ASP A 23 -12.25 13.26 7.59
CA ASP A 23 -11.52 13.17 8.84
C ASP A 23 -11.47 11.72 9.32
N ILE A 24 -10.33 11.28 9.83
CA ILE A 24 -10.09 9.92 10.29
C ILE A 24 -9.57 10.01 11.73
N LYS A 25 -10.16 9.24 12.63
CA LYS A 25 -9.72 9.19 14.01
C LYS A 25 -8.60 8.18 14.20
N ARG A 26 -7.67 8.48 15.08
CA ARG A 26 -6.65 7.52 15.50
C ARG A 26 -7.30 6.18 15.86
N GLY A 27 -6.76 5.10 15.34
CA GLY A 27 -7.23 3.73 15.56
C GLY A 27 -8.30 3.25 14.60
N ASP A 28 -8.90 4.12 13.79
CA ASP A 28 -9.81 3.71 12.73
C ASP A 28 -9.06 3.00 11.60
N TYR A 29 -9.70 2.00 11.01
CA TYR A 29 -9.12 1.32 9.86
C TYR A 29 -9.15 2.23 8.63
N VAL A 30 -7.97 2.48 8.09
CA VAL A 30 -7.77 3.18 6.82
C VAL A 30 -7.73 2.20 5.66
N THR A 31 -7.07 1.06 5.86
CA THR A 31 -7.01 -0.04 4.91
C THR A 31 -7.48 -1.32 5.56
N ILE A 32 -8.13 -2.17 4.78
CA ILE A 32 -8.53 -3.52 5.18
C ILE A 32 -8.16 -4.48 4.06
N PHE A 33 -7.84 -5.73 4.41
CA PHE A 33 -7.78 -6.80 3.43
C PHE A 33 -9.19 -7.39 3.25
N ASP A 34 -9.68 -7.36 2.01
CA ASP A 34 -10.97 -7.93 1.66
C ASP A 34 -10.80 -8.92 0.50
N PRO A 35 -10.94 -10.24 0.74
CA PRO A 35 -10.71 -11.25 -0.30
C PRO A 35 -11.70 -11.19 -1.47
N ASP A 36 -12.81 -10.47 -1.33
CA ASP A 36 -13.76 -10.27 -2.42
C ASP A 36 -13.29 -9.19 -3.42
N TYR A 37 -12.36 -8.33 -3.00
CA TYR A 37 -11.87 -7.22 -3.82
C TYR A 37 -10.36 -7.25 -4.05
N ASP A 38 -9.58 -7.60 -3.02
CA ASP A 38 -8.12 -7.64 -3.11
C ASP A 38 -7.68 -8.97 -3.73
N LEU A 39 -6.76 -8.91 -4.70
CA LEU A 39 -6.26 -10.10 -5.37
C LEU A 39 -5.01 -10.62 -4.68
N ILE A 40 -4.89 -11.94 -4.60
CA ILE A 40 -3.71 -12.64 -4.09
C ILE A 40 -3.08 -13.44 -5.22
N PHE A 41 -1.78 -13.23 -5.43
CA PHE A 41 -1.01 -13.95 -6.43
C PHE A 41 0.08 -14.79 -5.77
N GLU A 42 0.28 -15.99 -6.29
CA GLU A 42 1.48 -16.76 -5.99
C GLU A 42 2.67 -16.22 -6.81
N LYS A 43 3.86 -16.33 -6.23
CA LYS A 43 5.09 -15.88 -6.87
C LYS A 43 5.29 -16.53 -8.25
N THR A 44 5.02 -17.81 -8.38
CA THR A 44 5.16 -18.54 -9.64
C THR A 44 4.28 -17.97 -10.75
N TYR A 45 3.09 -17.50 -10.40
CA TYR A 45 2.21 -16.85 -11.38
C TYR A 45 2.80 -15.54 -11.90
N ILE A 46 3.33 -14.73 -10.99
CA ILE A 46 3.95 -13.44 -11.34
C ILE A 46 5.23 -13.66 -12.14
N ASP A 47 6.05 -14.63 -11.77
CA ASP A 47 7.32 -14.94 -12.45
C ASP A 47 7.13 -15.36 -13.92
N HIS A 48 5.95 -15.89 -14.26
CA HIS A 48 5.62 -16.31 -15.62
C HIS A 48 4.90 -15.23 -16.45
N MET A 49 4.64 -14.07 -15.86
CA MET A 49 4.06 -12.95 -16.62
C MET A 49 5.07 -12.37 -17.62
N PRO A 50 4.59 -11.81 -18.74
CA PRO A 50 5.44 -10.99 -19.61
C PRO A 50 6.09 -9.85 -18.80
N GLU A 51 7.30 -9.47 -19.20
CA GLU A 51 8.13 -8.54 -18.43
C GLU A 51 7.42 -7.23 -18.07
N ALA A 52 6.73 -6.62 -19.02
CA ALA A 52 6.03 -5.35 -18.77
C ALA A 52 4.89 -5.50 -17.75
N GLN A 53 4.11 -6.56 -17.84
CA GLN A 53 3.03 -6.85 -16.90
C GLN A 53 3.58 -7.20 -15.53
N ARG A 54 4.63 -8.02 -15.48
CA ARG A 54 5.31 -8.39 -14.23
C ARG A 54 5.84 -7.17 -13.51
N HIS A 55 6.49 -6.25 -14.23
CA HIS A 55 6.99 -5.00 -13.66
C HIS A 55 5.87 -4.19 -13.02
N TYR A 56 4.75 -4.02 -13.74
CA TYR A 56 3.59 -3.30 -13.22
C TYR A 56 3.01 -3.96 -11.96
N VAL A 57 2.76 -5.26 -12.03
CA VAL A 57 2.17 -6.00 -10.90
C VAL A 57 3.09 -6.00 -9.68
N GLN A 58 4.39 -6.17 -9.87
CA GLN A 58 5.35 -6.11 -8.78
C GLN A 58 5.38 -4.74 -8.08
N ASN A 59 5.21 -3.66 -8.84
CA ASN A 59 5.19 -2.31 -8.27
C ASN A 59 3.89 -1.97 -7.54
N MET A 60 2.79 -2.62 -7.91
CA MET A 60 1.46 -2.35 -7.35
C MET A 60 1.06 -3.32 -6.24
N THR A 61 1.84 -4.37 -6.02
CA THR A 61 1.60 -5.37 -4.98
C THR A 61 2.53 -5.17 -3.79
N TYR A 62 2.14 -5.74 -2.67
CA TYR A 62 3.06 -5.97 -1.55
C TYR A 62 3.17 -7.46 -1.25
N GLU A 63 4.34 -7.89 -0.78
CA GLU A 63 4.59 -9.28 -0.42
C GLU A 63 4.34 -9.48 1.07
N TYR A 64 3.53 -10.45 1.38
CA TYR A 64 3.15 -10.75 2.75
C TYR A 64 3.21 -12.27 3.03
N GLU A 65 3.62 -12.63 4.23
CA GLU A 65 3.67 -14.01 4.68
C GLU A 65 2.35 -14.42 5.33
N PHE A 66 1.72 -15.46 4.78
CA PHE A 66 0.44 -15.98 5.28
C PHE A 66 0.62 -17.26 6.14
N GLY A 67 1.81 -17.56 6.64
CA GLY A 67 2.10 -18.77 7.42
C GLY A 67 2.33 -20.03 6.59
N VAL A 68 1.91 -20.03 5.34
CA VAL A 68 2.14 -21.12 4.35
C VAL A 68 3.07 -20.67 3.22
N GLY A 69 3.77 -19.56 3.42
CA GLY A 69 4.67 -18.95 2.45
C GLY A 69 4.22 -17.53 2.06
N TYR A 70 5.01 -16.94 1.19
CA TYR A 70 4.79 -15.57 0.75
C TYR A 70 3.80 -15.51 -0.41
N ARG A 71 2.97 -14.49 -0.39
CA ARG A 71 2.01 -14.16 -1.45
C ARG A 71 2.12 -12.69 -1.79
N TYR A 72 1.73 -12.35 -3.00
CA TYR A 72 1.65 -10.96 -3.46
C TYR A 72 0.20 -10.53 -3.42
N ILE A 73 -0.06 -9.41 -2.75
CA ILE A 73 -1.39 -8.84 -2.62
C ILE A 73 -1.46 -7.61 -3.52
N LEU A 74 -2.43 -7.60 -4.42
CA LEU A 74 -2.79 -6.43 -5.21
C LEU A 74 -4.05 -5.81 -4.60
N PRO A 75 -3.92 -4.71 -3.84
CA PRO A 75 -5.06 -4.06 -3.25
C PRO A 75 -5.96 -3.42 -4.30
N PHE A 76 -7.24 -3.49 -4.08
CA PHE A 76 -8.24 -2.84 -4.93
C PHE A 76 -8.23 -1.32 -4.72
N GLY A 77 -8.45 -0.58 -5.81
CA GLY A 77 -8.61 0.87 -5.77
C GLY A 77 -7.29 1.63 -5.65
N GLN A 78 -7.28 2.68 -4.85
CA GLN A 78 -6.17 3.63 -4.76
C GLN A 78 -5.11 3.26 -3.73
N GLU A 79 -5.30 2.21 -2.94
CA GLU A 79 -4.35 1.82 -1.91
C GLU A 79 -2.92 1.62 -2.46
N PRO A 80 -2.71 1.00 -3.64
CA PRO A 80 -1.37 0.83 -4.19
C PRO A 80 -0.62 2.14 -4.48
N ASP A 81 -1.32 3.25 -4.57
CA ASP A 81 -0.74 4.57 -4.83
C ASP A 81 -0.30 5.29 -3.55
N MET A 82 -0.52 4.71 -2.37
CA MET A 82 -0.05 5.29 -1.10
C MET A 82 1.47 5.30 -1.07
N ASN A 83 2.03 6.47 -0.78
CA ASN A 83 3.48 6.66 -0.71
C ASN A 83 4.07 6.16 0.60
N HIS A 84 5.36 5.84 0.54
CA HIS A 84 6.15 5.48 1.70
C HIS A 84 6.50 6.70 2.53
N ASP A 85 6.42 6.54 3.86
CA ASP A 85 6.96 7.48 4.83
C ASP A 85 7.43 6.66 6.06
N PRO A 86 8.67 6.84 6.55
CA PRO A 86 9.13 6.15 7.75
C PRO A 86 8.41 6.59 9.03
N ASN A 87 7.69 7.72 8.97
CA ASN A 87 6.79 8.20 10.02
C ASN A 87 5.37 8.33 9.47
N PRO A 88 4.72 7.19 9.15
CA PRO A 88 3.46 7.19 8.42
C PRO A 88 2.28 7.55 9.32
N ASN A 89 1.18 7.95 8.70
CA ASN A 89 -0.08 8.11 9.41
C ASN A 89 -1.02 6.89 9.30
N VAL A 90 -0.62 5.88 8.54
CA VAL A 90 -1.27 4.55 8.52
C VAL A 90 -0.25 3.52 8.97
N ASP A 91 -0.56 2.79 10.04
CA ASP A 91 0.34 1.79 10.59
C ASP A 91 0.33 0.46 9.81
N GLU A 92 1.17 -0.49 10.22
CA GLU A 92 1.30 -1.80 9.57
C GLU A 92 0.05 -2.67 9.68
N TYR A 93 -0.88 -2.31 10.53
CA TYR A 93 -2.17 -3.00 10.67
C TYR A 93 -3.29 -2.33 9.88
N GLY A 94 -2.98 -1.28 9.13
CA GLY A 94 -3.94 -0.53 8.35
C GLY A 94 -4.75 0.49 9.14
N LYS A 95 -4.34 0.80 10.37
CA LYS A 95 -5.02 1.76 11.24
C LYS A 95 -4.37 3.13 11.20
N ALA A 96 -5.16 4.17 11.39
CA ALA A 96 -4.62 5.51 11.57
C ALA A 96 -3.78 5.57 12.85
N SER A 97 -2.52 5.96 12.74
CA SER A 97 -1.59 6.08 13.86
C SER A 97 -1.79 7.38 14.66
N ARG A 98 -2.52 8.32 14.10
CA ARG A 98 -2.94 9.58 14.69
C ARG A 98 -4.24 10.04 14.06
N ASN A 99 -4.84 11.12 14.58
CA ASN A 99 -5.95 11.76 13.89
C ASN A 99 -5.47 12.34 12.56
N ILE A 100 -6.22 12.10 11.50
CA ILE A 100 -5.92 12.58 10.15
C ILE A 100 -7.05 13.49 9.72
N GLN A 101 -6.71 14.69 9.26
CA GLN A 101 -7.70 15.63 8.74
C GLN A 101 -7.91 15.41 7.24
N SER A 102 -9.13 15.66 6.79
CA SER A 102 -9.42 15.72 5.34
C SER A 102 -8.43 16.66 4.65
N GLY A 103 -7.85 16.21 3.55
CA GLY A 103 -6.82 16.94 2.81
C GLY A 103 -5.38 16.49 3.12
N GLU A 104 -5.14 15.73 4.19
CA GLU A 104 -3.81 15.18 4.45
C GLU A 104 -3.51 13.99 3.54
N GLU A 105 -2.25 13.85 3.15
CA GLU A 105 -1.77 12.66 2.43
C GLU A 105 -1.78 11.43 3.37
N LEU A 106 -2.27 10.31 2.86
CA LEU A 106 -2.16 9.02 3.52
C LEU A 106 -0.84 8.35 3.13
N THR A 107 -0.07 7.94 4.12
CA THR A 107 1.23 7.29 3.93
C THR A 107 1.33 6.02 4.78
N CYS A 108 2.15 5.08 4.32
CA CYS A 108 2.46 3.86 5.06
C CYS A 108 3.96 3.59 5.03
N ASP A 109 4.44 2.76 5.92
CA ASP A 109 5.84 2.33 5.92
C ASP A 109 5.97 1.03 5.14
N TYR A 110 6.54 1.10 3.95
CA TYR A 110 6.73 -0.06 3.09
C TYR A 110 7.62 -1.14 3.74
N VAL A 111 8.56 -0.74 4.58
CA VAL A 111 9.44 -1.69 5.28
C VAL A 111 8.65 -2.60 6.22
N LEU A 112 7.59 -2.07 6.83
CA LEU A 112 6.73 -2.84 7.74
C LEU A 112 5.65 -3.63 7.01
N MET A 113 5.25 -3.19 5.82
CA MET A 113 4.11 -3.76 5.10
C MET A 113 4.49 -4.75 4.01
N ASP A 114 5.73 -4.72 3.55
CA ASP A 114 6.18 -5.51 2.41
C ASP A 114 7.49 -6.21 2.75
N SER A 115 7.49 -7.55 2.75
CA SER A 115 8.65 -8.35 3.11
C SER A 115 9.83 -8.22 2.14
N ARG A 116 9.62 -7.64 0.95
CA ARG A 116 10.69 -7.32 0.00
C ARG A 116 11.48 -6.08 0.39
N CYS A 117 10.91 -5.23 1.25
CA CYS A 117 11.56 -4.04 1.73
C CYS A 117 12.49 -4.36 2.89
N VAL A 118 13.66 -3.73 2.89
CA VAL A 118 14.60 -3.81 4.00
C VAL A 118 14.90 -2.42 4.52
N VAL A 119 15.21 -2.33 5.80
CA VAL A 119 15.55 -1.05 6.42
C VAL A 119 16.76 -0.44 5.70
N GLY A 120 16.61 0.81 5.29
CA GLY A 120 17.68 1.56 4.61
C GLY A 120 17.83 1.24 3.12
N ALA A 121 17.11 0.28 2.60
CA ALA A 121 16.98 0.12 1.16
C ALA A 121 15.84 1.00 0.67
N GLU A 122 16.06 1.72 -0.41
CA GLU A 122 14.96 2.30 -1.16
C GLU A 122 14.30 1.15 -1.90
N PRO A 123 13.11 0.73 -1.49
CA PRO A 123 12.45 -0.38 -2.16
C PRO A 123 12.17 0.06 -3.59
N TRP A 124 12.33 -0.82 -4.56
CA TRP A 124 11.82 -0.62 -5.92
C TRP A 124 11.25 0.78 -6.25
N LEU A 125 11.60 1.80 -5.53
CA LEU A 125 11.37 3.20 -5.87
C LEU A 125 12.18 3.53 -7.10
N VAL A 126 11.83 2.88 -8.10
CA VAL A 126 12.34 3.09 -9.43
C VAL A 126 11.23 3.59 -10.30
#